data_ca038c0413e078e8572e702d3feee330
#
_entry.id   ca038c0413e078e8572e702d3feee330
#
_cell.length_a   1.000
_cell.length_b   1.000
_cell.length_c   1.000
_cell.angle_alpha   90.00
_cell.angle_beta   90.00
_cell.angle_gamma   90.00
#
_symmetry.space_group_name_H-M   'P 1'
#
loop_
_entity.id
_entity.type
_entity.pdbx_description
1 polymer ?
#
loop_
_entity_poly.entity_id
_entity_poly.type
_entity_poly.pdbx_seq_one_letter_code
_entity_poly.pdbx_strand_id
1 'polypeptide(L)'
;MIVDFVFDIASPNTYLAHKIIPDFESRTGAKFNYIPCLLGGIHKLTNNQPPFIAYADCKNKTNYQMIEIERFIKLHNIENYKFNSHFPPNTVQVQRGAIAAQELNIFEQYFECVIKAMWENDKNISDVEVLKSLLSESGFDVEAIMSIAVSYTHLRAHETKRNL
;
A
#
# COMPACT_ATOMS: atom_id res chain seq x y z
N MET A 1 -20.61 -5.93 9.84
CA MET A 1 -19.78 -4.79 10.31
C MET A 1 -18.86 -4.38 9.17
N ILE A 2 -18.69 -3.06 8.94
CA ILE A 2 -17.72 -2.54 7.96
C ILE A 2 -16.54 -1.98 8.75
N VAL A 3 -15.32 -2.28 8.29
CA VAL A 3 -14.06 -1.84 8.89
C VAL A 3 -13.30 -1.02 7.85
N ASP A 4 -12.94 0.21 8.15
CA ASP A 4 -12.11 1.02 7.27
C ASP A 4 -10.63 0.55 7.38
N PHE A 5 -10.08 0.11 6.26
CA PHE A 5 -8.67 -0.25 6.12
C PHE A 5 -7.95 0.87 5.38
N VAL A 6 -7.37 1.78 6.16
CA VAL A 6 -6.57 2.89 5.63
C VAL A 6 -5.18 2.37 5.29
N PHE A 7 -4.77 2.46 4.02
CA PHE A 7 -3.56 1.80 3.54
C PHE A 7 -2.65 2.70 2.69
N ASP A 8 -1.35 2.42 2.75
CA ASP A 8 -0.36 2.81 1.75
C ASP A 8 0.41 1.57 1.32
N ILE A 9 0.51 1.33 0.01
CA ILE A 9 1.22 0.16 -0.55
C ILE A 9 2.70 0.14 -0.14
N ALA A 10 3.30 1.29 0.20
CA ALA A 10 4.64 1.36 0.77
C ALA A 10 4.79 0.65 2.12
N SER A 11 3.70 0.40 2.84
CA SER A 11 3.80 -0.20 4.18
C SER A 11 3.84 -1.72 4.11
N PRO A 12 4.86 -2.38 4.69
CA PRO A 12 4.87 -3.84 4.82
C PRO A 12 3.67 -4.35 5.63
N ASN A 13 3.21 -3.56 6.61
CA ASN A 13 2.02 -3.91 7.40
C ASN A 13 0.74 -3.91 6.56
N THR A 14 0.65 -3.08 5.52
CA THR A 14 -0.46 -3.13 4.56
C THR A 14 -0.50 -4.47 3.84
N TYR A 15 0.63 -4.94 3.34
CA TYR A 15 0.73 -6.25 2.69
C TYR A 15 0.34 -7.38 3.65
N LEU A 16 0.93 -7.40 4.84
CA LEU A 16 0.68 -8.45 5.82
C LEU A 16 -0.80 -8.50 6.27
N ALA A 17 -1.38 -7.33 6.56
CA ALA A 17 -2.80 -7.24 6.93
C ALA A 17 -3.70 -7.68 5.77
N HIS A 18 -3.42 -7.24 4.54
CA HIS A 18 -4.18 -7.64 3.37
C HIS A 18 -4.22 -9.17 3.20
N LYS A 19 -3.10 -9.85 3.41
CA LYS A 19 -3.03 -11.32 3.27
C LYS A 19 -3.93 -12.08 4.25
N ILE A 20 -4.28 -11.50 5.40
CA ILE A 20 -5.14 -12.15 6.40
C ILE A 20 -6.59 -11.67 6.38
N ILE A 21 -6.89 -10.55 5.69
CA ILE A 21 -8.24 -9.99 5.61
C ILE A 21 -9.27 -11.02 5.10
N PRO A 22 -9.04 -11.80 4.03
CA PRO A 22 -10.02 -12.77 3.54
C PRO A 22 -10.41 -13.83 4.57
N ASP A 23 -9.43 -14.36 5.32
CA ASP A 23 -9.70 -15.30 6.41
C ASP A 23 -10.50 -14.63 7.54
N PHE A 24 -10.12 -13.41 7.91
CA PHE A 24 -10.83 -12.64 8.94
C PHE A 24 -12.27 -12.35 8.53
N GLU A 25 -12.52 -11.93 7.30
CA GLU A 25 -13.86 -11.69 6.75
C GLU A 25 -14.70 -12.98 6.77
N SER A 26 -14.11 -14.10 6.36
CA SER A 26 -14.77 -15.41 6.36
C SER A 26 -15.21 -15.83 7.75
N ARG A 27 -14.37 -15.64 8.76
CA ARG A 27 -14.64 -16.06 10.15
C ARG A 27 -15.60 -15.13 10.90
N THR A 28 -15.62 -13.86 10.58
CA THR A 28 -16.34 -12.84 11.37
C THR A 28 -17.55 -12.25 10.67
N GLY A 29 -17.67 -12.40 9.36
CA GLY A 29 -18.67 -11.70 8.54
C GLY A 29 -18.42 -10.19 8.41
N ALA A 30 -17.27 -9.68 8.88
CA ALA A 30 -16.86 -8.29 8.63
C ALA A 30 -16.58 -8.08 7.15
N LYS A 31 -16.60 -6.82 6.71
CA LYS A 31 -16.17 -6.38 5.38
C LYS A 31 -15.21 -5.23 5.51
N PHE A 32 -14.13 -5.28 4.74
CA PHE A 32 -13.12 -4.23 4.76
C PHE A 32 -13.31 -3.25 3.61
N ASN A 33 -13.39 -1.96 3.97
CA ASN A 33 -13.43 -0.86 3.03
C ASN A 33 -12.02 -0.28 2.88
N TYR A 34 -11.43 -0.42 1.71
CA TYR A 34 -10.05 0.00 1.43
C TYR A 34 -10.00 1.50 1.12
N ILE A 35 -9.26 2.24 1.93
CA ILE A 35 -9.09 3.70 1.81
C ILE A 35 -7.62 4.02 1.52
N PRO A 36 -7.27 4.44 0.29
CA PRO A 36 -5.92 4.85 -0.04
C PRO A 36 -5.50 6.09 0.75
N CYS A 37 -4.30 6.07 1.32
CA CYS A 37 -3.67 7.24 1.92
C CYS A 37 -2.22 7.38 1.46
N LEU A 38 -1.64 8.57 1.60
CA LEU A 38 -0.21 8.79 1.35
C LEU A 38 0.52 8.91 2.68
N LEU A 39 1.09 7.81 3.16
CA LEU A 39 1.74 7.73 4.47
C LEU A 39 2.90 8.73 4.61
N GLY A 40 3.72 8.90 3.57
CA GLY A 40 4.78 9.91 3.56
C GLY A 40 4.24 11.35 3.66
N GLY A 41 3.06 11.62 3.07
CA GLY A 41 2.35 12.88 3.20
C GLY A 41 1.86 13.11 4.63
N ILE A 42 1.28 12.08 5.24
CA ILE A 42 0.81 12.13 6.64
C ILE A 42 1.97 12.43 7.59
N HIS A 43 3.10 11.72 7.47
CA HIS A 43 4.29 12.01 8.28
C HIS A 43 4.73 13.46 8.16
N LYS A 44 4.78 14.00 6.92
CA LYS A 44 5.17 15.39 6.69
C LYS A 44 4.20 16.39 7.32
N LEU A 45 2.89 16.16 7.17
CA LEU A 45 1.84 17.08 7.68
C LEU A 45 1.75 17.07 9.20
N THR A 46 2.05 15.96 9.86
CA THR A 46 2.02 15.80 11.31
C THR A 46 3.37 16.11 11.98
N ASN A 47 4.35 16.61 11.22
CA ASN A 47 5.73 16.82 11.71
C ASN A 47 6.32 15.56 12.33
N ASN A 48 6.03 14.41 11.74
CA ASN A 48 6.50 13.10 12.17
C ASN A 48 7.44 12.49 11.11
N GLN A 49 8.05 11.37 11.43
CA GLN A 49 8.96 10.63 10.54
C GLN A 49 8.57 9.15 10.46
N PRO A 50 8.87 8.48 9.34
CA PRO A 50 8.73 7.03 9.26
C PRO A 50 9.53 6.34 10.39
N PRO A 51 9.01 5.26 10.98
CA PRO A 51 9.63 4.61 12.14
C PRO A 51 11.10 4.21 11.94
N PHE A 52 11.49 3.78 10.74
CA PHE A 52 12.87 3.39 10.43
C PHE A 52 13.83 4.59 10.42
N ILE A 53 13.33 5.83 10.20
CA ILE A 53 14.11 7.07 10.36
C ILE A 53 14.08 7.53 11.82
N ALA A 54 12.87 7.61 12.39
CA ALA A 54 12.67 8.10 13.75
C ALA A 54 13.40 7.27 14.81
N TYR A 55 13.63 5.99 14.54
CA TYR A 55 14.29 5.05 15.44
C TYR A 55 15.60 4.48 14.90
N ALA A 56 16.26 5.17 13.97
CA ALA A 56 17.51 4.73 13.37
C ALA A 56 18.60 4.45 14.43
N ASP A 57 18.64 5.27 15.48
CA ASP A 57 19.59 5.14 16.60
C ASP A 57 19.18 4.08 17.62
N CYS A 58 17.99 3.50 17.50
CA CYS A 58 17.47 2.46 18.38
C CYS A 58 17.53 1.09 17.71
N LYS A 59 18.74 0.51 17.64
CA LYS A 59 19.01 -0.76 16.96
C LYS A 59 18.06 -1.90 17.36
N ASN A 60 17.73 -2.02 18.65
CA ASN A 60 16.87 -3.10 19.12
C ASN A 60 15.43 -2.95 18.65
N LYS A 61 14.93 -1.72 18.46
CA LYS A 61 13.56 -1.48 17.99
C LYS A 61 13.40 -1.89 16.53
N THR A 62 14.36 -1.54 15.68
CA THR A 62 14.33 -1.92 14.26
C THR A 62 14.50 -3.44 14.11
N ASN A 63 15.43 -4.05 14.81
CA ASN A 63 15.62 -5.49 14.80
C ASN A 63 14.38 -6.24 15.29
N TYR A 64 13.74 -5.76 16.35
CA TYR A 64 12.51 -6.36 16.88
C TYR A 64 11.37 -6.28 15.86
N GLN A 65 11.23 -5.17 15.15
CA GLN A 65 10.22 -5.04 14.10
C GLN A 65 10.40 -6.10 13.00
N MET A 66 11.63 -6.38 12.59
CA MET A 66 11.88 -7.44 11.61
C MET A 66 11.51 -8.82 12.14
N ILE A 67 11.84 -9.10 13.40
CA ILE A 67 11.46 -10.37 14.07
C ILE A 67 9.93 -10.51 14.13
N GLU A 68 9.20 -9.44 14.43
CA GLU A 68 7.73 -9.48 14.47
C GLU A 68 7.13 -9.72 13.07
N ILE A 69 7.69 -9.13 12.03
CA ILE A 69 7.28 -9.42 10.64
C ILE A 69 7.49 -10.91 10.32
N GLU A 70 8.64 -11.46 10.65
CA GLU A 70 8.95 -12.88 10.41
C GLU A 70 8.01 -13.81 11.19
N ARG A 71 7.70 -13.48 12.46
CA ARG A 71 6.75 -14.24 13.29
C ARG A 71 5.35 -14.19 12.70
N PHE A 72 4.91 -13.03 12.24
CA PHE A 72 3.60 -12.85 11.63
C PHE A 72 3.48 -13.67 10.34
N ILE A 73 4.49 -13.60 9.47
CA ILE A 73 4.58 -14.38 8.23
C ILE A 73 4.46 -15.87 8.53
N LYS A 74 5.24 -16.37 9.51
CA LYS A 74 5.21 -17.78 9.91
C LYS A 74 3.87 -18.18 10.51
N LEU A 75 3.29 -17.35 11.37
CA LEU A 75 2.01 -17.64 12.03
C LEU A 75 0.86 -17.77 11.04
N HIS A 76 0.86 -16.94 10.01
CA HIS A 76 -0.23 -16.87 9.02
C HIS A 76 0.10 -17.59 7.71
N ASN A 77 1.23 -18.31 7.63
CA ASN A 77 1.67 -19.04 6.44
C ASN A 77 1.68 -18.14 5.18
N ILE A 78 2.18 -16.90 5.32
CA ILE A 78 2.28 -15.97 4.21
C ILE A 78 3.48 -16.38 3.36
N GLU A 79 3.20 -16.83 2.14
CA GLU A 79 4.22 -17.17 1.17
C GLU A 79 4.65 -15.94 0.35
N ASN A 80 5.82 -16.03 -0.26
CA ASN A 80 6.35 -15.08 -1.25
C ASN A 80 6.68 -13.66 -0.74
N TYR A 81 6.50 -13.36 0.56
CA TYR A 81 6.90 -12.05 1.07
C TYR A 81 8.40 -11.82 0.87
N LYS A 82 8.72 -10.68 0.28
CA LYS A 82 10.09 -10.22 0.07
C LYS A 82 10.18 -8.74 0.43
N PHE A 83 11.12 -8.39 1.31
CA PHE A 83 11.39 -6.99 1.59
C PHE A 83 11.94 -6.32 0.33
N ASN A 84 11.29 -5.24 -0.11
CA ASN A 84 11.63 -4.61 -1.39
C ASN A 84 12.95 -3.86 -1.31
N SER A 85 13.83 -4.10 -2.30
CA SER A 85 15.16 -3.48 -2.38
C SER A 85 15.12 -1.97 -2.69
N HIS A 86 13.98 -1.47 -3.21
CA HIS A 86 13.74 -0.05 -3.51
C HIS A 86 12.99 0.68 -2.38
N PHE A 87 12.92 0.07 -1.18
CA PHE A 87 12.25 0.68 -0.03
C PHE A 87 13.07 1.85 0.54
N PRO A 88 12.43 2.98 0.92
CA PRO A 88 11.00 3.30 0.83
C PRO A 88 10.60 3.88 -0.53
N PRO A 89 9.55 3.37 -1.17
CA PRO A 89 9.09 3.88 -2.46
C PRO A 89 8.33 5.19 -2.32
N ASN A 90 8.33 5.97 -3.40
CA ASN A 90 7.37 7.06 -3.57
C ASN A 90 6.07 6.51 -4.16
N THR A 91 5.02 6.44 -3.36
CA THR A 91 3.74 5.84 -3.75
C THR A 91 2.69 6.81 -4.25
N VAL A 92 3.03 8.09 -4.51
CA VAL A 92 2.06 9.09 -4.98
C VAL A 92 1.29 8.61 -6.21
N GLN A 93 1.97 8.12 -7.24
CA GLN A 93 1.31 7.65 -8.46
C GLN A 93 0.54 6.37 -8.23
N VAL A 94 1.06 5.47 -7.42
CA VAL A 94 0.41 4.21 -7.05
C VAL A 94 -0.91 4.47 -6.30
N GLN A 95 -0.90 5.38 -5.31
CA GLN A 95 -2.10 5.69 -4.54
C GLN A 95 -3.14 6.47 -5.36
N ARG A 96 -2.72 7.32 -6.27
CA ARG A 96 -3.60 7.96 -7.26
C ARG A 96 -4.21 6.92 -8.20
N GLY A 97 -3.42 5.97 -8.67
CA GLY A 97 -3.90 4.84 -9.47
C GLY A 97 -4.90 3.97 -8.70
N ALA A 98 -4.71 3.79 -7.40
CA ALA A 98 -5.68 3.07 -6.57
C ALA A 98 -7.05 3.77 -6.50
N ILE A 99 -7.06 5.12 -6.39
CA ILE A 99 -8.30 5.91 -6.45
C ILE A 99 -8.94 5.80 -7.84
N ALA A 100 -8.14 5.94 -8.91
CA ALA A 100 -8.63 5.77 -10.28
C ALA A 100 -9.24 4.37 -10.49
N ALA A 101 -8.60 3.34 -9.96
CA ALA A 101 -9.09 1.96 -10.03
C ALA A 101 -10.40 1.76 -9.26
N GLN A 102 -10.61 2.49 -8.13
CA GLN A 102 -11.90 2.50 -7.44
C GLN A 102 -13.01 3.10 -8.31
N GLU A 103 -12.75 4.20 -9.00
CA GLU A 103 -13.74 4.82 -9.92
C GLU A 103 -14.05 3.95 -11.12
N LEU A 104 -13.04 3.23 -11.62
CA LEU A 104 -13.20 2.29 -12.74
C LEU A 104 -13.77 0.94 -12.32
N ASN A 105 -14.04 0.70 -11.04
CA ASN A 105 -14.50 -0.59 -10.48
C ASN A 105 -13.55 -1.77 -10.77
N ILE A 106 -12.24 -1.50 -10.78
CA ILE A 106 -11.17 -2.50 -10.97
C ILE A 106 -10.17 -2.50 -9.79
N PHE A 107 -10.60 -1.96 -8.65
CA PHE A 107 -9.70 -1.73 -7.52
C PHE A 107 -9.04 -3.01 -6.99
N GLU A 108 -9.80 -4.10 -6.83
CA GLU A 108 -9.27 -5.34 -6.27
C GLU A 108 -8.13 -5.90 -7.13
N GLN A 109 -8.33 -5.93 -8.45
CA GLN A 109 -7.32 -6.40 -9.40
C GLN A 109 -6.09 -5.49 -9.41
N TYR A 110 -6.31 -4.16 -9.41
CA TYR A 110 -5.23 -3.18 -9.36
C TYR A 110 -4.41 -3.31 -8.08
N PHE A 111 -5.09 -3.34 -6.93
CA PHE A 111 -4.44 -3.44 -5.63
C PHE A 111 -3.59 -4.71 -5.52
N GLU A 112 -4.16 -5.86 -5.88
CA GLU A 112 -3.45 -7.15 -5.85
C GLU A 112 -2.23 -7.15 -6.80
N CYS A 113 -2.36 -6.59 -8.00
CA CYS A 113 -1.26 -6.47 -8.96
C CYS A 113 -0.10 -5.66 -8.36
N VAL A 114 -0.36 -4.47 -7.84
CA VAL A 114 0.68 -3.54 -7.40
C VAL A 114 1.29 -3.97 -6.06
N ILE A 115 0.48 -4.49 -5.13
CA ILE A 115 1.00 -4.92 -3.83
C ILE A 115 1.89 -6.17 -3.96
N LYS A 116 1.58 -7.10 -4.87
CA LYS A 116 2.47 -8.22 -5.23
C LYS A 116 3.75 -7.75 -5.91
N ALA A 117 3.63 -6.82 -6.84
CA ALA A 117 4.81 -6.26 -7.51
C ALA A 117 5.79 -5.67 -6.47
N MET A 118 5.28 -4.97 -5.47
CA MET A 118 6.09 -4.39 -4.39
C MET A 118 6.66 -5.44 -3.46
N TRP A 119 5.83 -6.35 -2.91
CA TRP A 119 6.21 -7.16 -1.76
C TRP A 119 6.47 -8.64 -2.05
N GLU A 120 6.30 -9.07 -3.30
CA GLU A 120 6.64 -10.43 -3.75
C GLU A 120 7.68 -10.42 -4.87
N ASN A 121 7.60 -9.44 -5.80
CA ASN A 121 8.37 -9.42 -7.03
C ASN A 121 9.50 -8.36 -7.08
N ASP A 122 9.72 -7.63 -5.98
CA ASP A 122 10.82 -6.65 -5.84
C ASP A 122 10.83 -5.56 -6.93
N LYS A 123 9.66 -5.15 -7.41
CA LYS A 123 9.55 -4.11 -8.44
C LYS A 123 9.71 -2.71 -7.85
N ASN A 124 10.35 -1.81 -8.59
CA ASN A 124 10.42 -0.40 -8.24
C ASN A 124 9.14 0.33 -8.67
N ILE A 125 8.11 0.27 -7.84
CA ILE A 125 6.81 0.94 -8.12
C ILE A 125 6.87 2.48 -8.02
N SER A 126 8.00 3.06 -7.59
CA SER A 126 8.23 4.51 -7.65
C SER A 126 8.50 5.00 -9.07
N ASP A 127 9.00 4.12 -9.92
CA ASP A 127 9.26 4.40 -11.33
C ASP A 127 7.97 4.28 -12.13
N VAL A 128 7.58 5.38 -12.77
CA VAL A 128 6.32 5.47 -13.51
C VAL A 128 6.31 4.53 -14.72
N GLU A 129 7.46 4.32 -15.37
CA GLU A 129 7.52 3.42 -16.53
C GLU A 129 7.44 1.95 -16.10
N VAL A 130 8.04 1.60 -14.96
CA VAL A 130 7.87 0.26 -14.35
C VAL A 130 6.41 0.02 -13.96
N LEU A 131 5.75 1.02 -13.37
CA LEU A 131 4.33 0.93 -13.01
C LEU A 131 3.44 0.76 -14.26
N LYS A 132 3.66 1.56 -15.30
CA LYS A 132 2.91 1.47 -16.56
C LYS A 132 3.10 0.09 -17.24
N SER A 133 4.34 -0.39 -17.31
CA SER A 133 4.64 -1.71 -17.88
C SER A 133 3.93 -2.81 -17.12
N LEU A 134 4.03 -2.78 -15.78
CA LEU A 134 3.34 -3.73 -14.90
C LEU A 134 1.82 -3.77 -15.16
N LEU A 135 1.19 -2.59 -15.21
CA LEU A 135 -0.25 -2.49 -15.44
C LEU A 135 -0.64 -2.97 -16.85
N SER A 136 0.15 -2.60 -17.87
CA SER A 136 -0.08 -3.05 -19.26
C SER A 136 0.06 -4.56 -19.40
N GLU A 137 1.12 -5.16 -18.84
CA GLU A 137 1.37 -6.59 -18.83
C GLU A 137 0.26 -7.38 -18.09
N SER A 138 -0.38 -6.72 -17.12
CA SER A 138 -1.50 -7.27 -16.35
C SER A 138 -2.87 -7.03 -17.02
N GLY A 139 -2.90 -6.44 -18.22
CA GLY A 139 -4.12 -6.25 -19.00
C GLY A 139 -4.98 -5.05 -18.63
N PHE A 140 -4.44 -4.09 -17.86
CA PHE A 140 -5.15 -2.86 -17.52
C PHE A 140 -5.10 -1.83 -18.65
N ASP A 141 -6.16 -1.02 -18.75
CA ASP A 141 -6.15 0.21 -19.56
C ASP A 141 -5.34 1.29 -18.81
N VAL A 142 -4.05 1.34 -19.13
CA VAL A 142 -3.09 2.26 -18.48
C VAL A 142 -3.47 3.71 -18.73
N GLU A 143 -3.95 4.06 -19.94
CA GLU A 143 -4.33 5.43 -20.27
C GLU A 143 -5.52 5.88 -19.45
N ALA A 144 -6.55 5.06 -19.31
CA ALA A 144 -7.71 5.35 -18.47
C ALA A 144 -7.30 5.57 -17.02
N ILE A 145 -6.48 4.69 -16.44
CA ILE A 145 -5.99 4.82 -15.05
C ILE A 145 -5.16 6.10 -14.89
N MET A 146 -4.19 6.35 -15.77
CA MET A 146 -3.28 7.48 -15.64
C MET A 146 -3.96 8.82 -15.88
N SER A 147 -4.95 8.92 -16.79
CA SER A 147 -5.70 10.15 -17.02
C SER A 147 -6.49 10.58 -15.78
N ILE A 148 -7.14 9.64 -15.12
CA ILE A 148 -7.84 9.88 -13.85
C ILE A 148 -6.82 10.23 -12.74
N ALA A 149 -5.75 9.45 -12.61
CA ALA A 149 -4.70 9.65 -11.59
C ALA A 149 -4.04 11.05 -11.68
N VAL A 150 -3.88 11.61 -12.88
CA VAL A 150 -3.36 12.99 -13.10
C VAL A 150 -4.37 14.05 -12.68
N SER A 151 -5.69 13.82 -12.91
CA SER A 151 -6.73 14.77 -12.49
C SER A 151 -6.82 14.92 -10.97
N TYR A 152 -6.41 13.92 -10.21
CA TYR A 152 -6.33 13.94 -8.74
C TYR A 152 -5.08 14.63 -8.20
N THR A 153 -4.79 15.85 -8.67
CA THR A 153 -3.75 16.70 -8.07
C THR A 153 -4.05 17.03 -6.60
N HIS A 154 -5.24 16.69 -6.10
CA HIS A 154 -5.76 17.03 -4.78
C HIS A 154 -5.88 15.85 -3.80
N LEU A 155 -5.06 14.81 -3.88
CA LEU A 155 -4.96 13.81 -2.80
C LEU A 155 -4.78 14.46 -1.40
N ARG A 156 -4.14 15.63 -1.35
CA ARG A 156 -4.03 16.46 -0.15
C ARG A 156 -5.38 16.94 0.42
N ALA A 157 -6.41 17.10 -0.41
CA ALA A 157 -7.70 17.64 0.05
C ALA A 157 -8.60 16.59 0.71
N HIS A 158 -8.44 15.31 0.35
CA HIS A 158 -9.19 14.22 0.97
C HIS A 158 -8.64 13.80 2.34
N GLU A 159 -7.34 13.93 2.54
CA GLU A 159 -6.69 13.63 3.83
C GLU A 159 -7.04 14.66 4.91
N THR A 160 -7.22 15.93 4.54
CA THR A 160 -7.51 17.03 5.47
C THR A 160 -8.99 17.21 5.80
N LYS A 161 -9.91 16.82 4.93
CA LYS A 161 -11.37 17.02 5.17
C LYS A 161 -12.03 15.96 6.04
N ARG A 162 -11.42 14.78 6.22
CA ARG A 162 -11.95 13.72 7.08
C ARG A 162 -11.40 13.72 8.50
N ASN A 163 -10.33 14.47 8.77
CA ASN A 163 -9.64 14.51 10.07
C ASN A 163 -9.80 15.86 10.80
N LEU A 164 -10.76 16.68 10.42
CA LEU A 164 -11.29 17.84 11.15
C LEU A 164 -12.77 17.60 11.42
#